data_7e505666ea2a92a548b6df503c29bd00
#
_entry.id   7e505666ea2a92a548b6df503c29bd00
#
_cell.length_a   1.000
_cell.length_b   1.000
_cell.length_c   1.000
_cell.angle_alpha   90.00
_cell.angle_beta   90.00
_cell.angle_gamma   90.00
#
_symmetry.space_group_name_H-M   'P 1'
#
loop_
_entity.id
_entity.type
_entity.pdbx_description
1 polymer ?
#
loop_
_entity_poly.entity_id
_entity_poly.type
_entity_poly.pdbx_seq_one_letter_code
_entity_poly.pdbx_strand_id
1 'polypeptide(L)'
;MKNFTFYILFFIFFLTKSYSSENIIFIDFDKIMNQSNIGQKINSQIKDFNKKKTDELKKLKSNLKKKEETLIKQKNIISSEDFNQRYANLKKEIDEYNILNQEV
;
A
#
# COMPACT_ATOMS: atom_id res chain seq x y z
N MET A 1 38.62 -21.77 62.07
CA MET A 1 39.08 -21.67 60.66
C MET A 1 38.24 -22.50 59.65
N LYS A 2 37.54 -23.55 60.04
CA LYS A 2 36.71 -24.39 59.16
C LYS A 2 35.50 -23.66 58.53
N ASN A 3 34.93 -22.67 59.20
CA ASN A 3 33.75 -21.96 58.74
C ASN A 3 34.07 -20.86 57.71
N PHE A 4 35.28 -20.34 57.72
CA PHE A 4 35.72 -19.29 56.77
C PHE A 4 35.85 -19.81 55.32
N THR A 5 36.32 -21.04 55.15
CA THR A 5 36.42 -21.72 53.84
C THR A 5 35.05 -21.98 53.24
N PHE A 6 34.05 -22.23 54.07
CA PHE A 6 32.67 -22.45 53.61
C PHE A 6 32.05 -21.15 53.07
N TYR A 7 32.28 -20.01 53.67
CA TYR A 7 31.81 -18.71 53.20
C TYR A 7 32.49 -18.29 51.90
N ILE A 8 33.77 -18.60 51.71
CA ILE A 8 34.47 -18.34 50.44
C ILE A 8 33.91 -19.20 49.32
N LEU A 9 33.63 -20.48 49.57
CA LEU A 9 33.06 -21.39 48.57
C LEU A 9 31.63 -20.97 48.18
N PHE A 10 30.85 -20.49 49.15
CA PHE A 10 29.50 -19.97 48.89
C PHE A 10 29.52 -18.67 48.07
N PHE A 11 30.47 -17.80 48.29
CA PHE A 11 30.63 -16.53 47.56
C PHE A 11 31.04 -16.75 46.11
N ILE A 12 31.84 -17.76 45.81
CA ILE A 12 32.25 -18.13 44.45
C ILE A 12 31.03 -18.59 43.61
N PHE A 13 30.06 -19.23 44.24
CA PHE A 13 28.83 -19.70 43.57
C PHE A 13 27.93 -18.57 43.05
N PHE A 14 28.02 -17.37 43.63
CA PHE A 14 27.27 -16.20 43.18
C PHE A 14 27.93 -15.42 42.01
N LEU A 15 29.14 -15.77 41.62
CA LEU A 15 29.87 -15.09 40.55
C LEU A 15 29.64 -15.66 39.17
N THR A 16 28.81 -16.70 39.02
CA THR A 16 28.43 -17.22 37.72
C THR A 16 27.46 -16.24 37.04
N LYS A 17 28.01 -15.29 36.27
CA LYS A 17 27.21 -14.45 35.38
C LYS A 17 26.64 -15.35 34.32
N SER A 18 25.32 -15.50 34.29
CA SER A 18 24.60 -16.09 33.18
C SER A 18 24.70 -15.14 31.98
N TYR A 19 25.55 -15.45 31.02
CA TYR A 19 25.53 -14.78 29.73
C TYR A 19 24.32 -15.31 28.99
N SER A 20 23.21 -14.58 29.06
CA SER A 20 22.09 -14.76 28.12
C SER A 20 22.55 -14.21 26.79
N SER A 21 22.88 -15.07 25.84
CA SER A 21 23.03 -14.65 24.44
C SER A 21 21.65 -14.37 23.89
N GLU A 22 21.30 -13.11 23.75
CA GLU A 22 20.12 -12.71 22.98
C GLU A 22 20.37 -13.07 21.51
N ASN A 23 19.74 -14.14 21.05
CA ASN A 23 19.71 -14.45 19.63
C ASN A 23 18.79 -13.45 18.93
N ILE A 24 19.36 -12.40 18.37
CA ILE A 24 18.63 -11.47 17.53
C ILE A 24 18.35 -12.19 16.21
N ILE A 25 17.09 -12.54 16.00
CA ILE A 25 16.63 -13.16 14.76
C ILE A 25 16.17 -12.03 13.83
N PHE A 26 16.86 -11.85 12.70
CA PHE A 26 16.42 -10.98 11.63
C PHE A 26 15.47 -11.77 10.72
N ILE A 27 14.26 -11.26 10.56
CA ILE A 27 13.31 -11.79 9.60
C ILE A 27 13.41 -10.94 8.34
N ASP A 28 13.92 -11.54 7.26
CA ASP A 28 13.93 -10.95 5.93
C ASP A 28 12.54 -11.13 5.32
N PHE A 29 11.71 -10.08 5.47
CA PHE A 29 10.33 -10.08 4.99
C PHE A 29 10.27 -10.18 3.47
N ASP A 30 11.17 -9.51 2.75
CA ASP A 30 11.21 -9.54 1.29
C ASP A 30 11.54 -10.94 0.78
N LYS A 31 12.44 -11.64 1.45
CA LYS A 31 12.76 -13.02 1.13
C LYS A 31 11.57 -13.96 1.34
N ILE A 32 10.84 -13.79 2.45
CA ILE A 32 9.62 -14.56 2.73
C ILE A 32 8.57 -14.30 1.66
N MET A 33 8.31 -13.02 1.32
CA MET A 33 7.32 -12.66 0.31
C MET A 33 7.66 -13.17 -1.09
N ASN A 34 8.95 -13.20 -1.44
CA ASN A 34 9.37 -13.61 -2.76
C ASN A 34 9.61 -15.13 -2.91
N GLN A 35 9.91 -15.83 -1.83
CA GLN A 35 10.26 -17.26 -1.88
C GLN A 35 9.16 -18.20 -1.36
N SER A 36 8.21 -17.71 -0.56
CA SER A 36 7.10 -18.56 -0.11
C SER A 36 5.97 -18.60 -1.14
N ASN A 37 5.31 -19.76 -1.23
CA ASN A 37 4.14 -19.92 -2.11
C ASN A 37 3.02 -18.93 -1.80
N ILE A 38 2.83 -18.61 -0.52
CA ILE A 38 1.83 -17.65 -0.06
C ILE A 38 2.24 -16.23 -0.49
N GLY A 39 3.49 -15.86 -0.26
CA GLY A 39 4.01 -14.55 -0.66
C GLY A 39 3.93 -14.33 -2.17
N GLN A 40 4.31 -15.31 -2.98
CA GLN A 40 4.18 -15.25 -4.43
C GLN A 40 2.72 -15.10 -4.88
N LYS A 41 1.79 -15.81 -4.23
CA LYS A 41 0.35 -15.67 -4.50
C LYS A 41 -0.17 -14.27 -4.17
N ILE A 42 0.23 -13.73 -3.03
CA ILE A 42 -0.13 -12.36 -2.63
C ILE A 42 0.43 -11.35 -3.62
N ASN A 43 1.71 -11.45 -3.98
CA ASN A 43 2.33 -10.57 -4.97
C ASN A 43 1.64 -10.61 -6.33
N SER A 44 1.22 -11.81 -6.78
CA SER A 44 0.44 -11.96 -8.01
C SER A 44 -0.91 -11.27 -7.91
N GLN A 45 -1.64 -11.46 -6.81
CA GLN A 45 -2.93 -10.82 -6.59
C GLN A 45 -2.83 -9.29 -6.55
N ILE A 46 -1.78 -8.76 -5.90
CA ILE A 46 -1.53 -7.30 -5.86
C ILE A 46 -1.26 -6.78 -7.28
N LYS A 47 -0.43 -7.47 -8.06
CA LYS A 47 -0.16 -7.09 -9.46
C LYS A 47 -1.42 -7.09 -10.31
N ASP A 48 -2.24 -8.13 -10.19
CA ASP A 48 -3.49 -8.25 -10.93
C ASP A 48 -4.49 -7.16 -10.52
N PHE A 49 -4.57 -6.86 -9.24
CA PHE A 49 -5.41 -5.79 -8.71
C PHE A 49 -4.96 -4.42 -9.26
N ASN A 50 -3.68 -4.11 -9.17
CA ASN A 50 -3.13 -2.85 -9.67
C ASN A 50 -3.31 -2.71 -11.18
N LYS A 51 -3.12 -3.80 -11.93
CA LYS A 51 -3.37 -3.81 -13.37
C LYS A 51 -4.83 -3.51 -13.68
N LYS A 52 -5.78 -4.19 -13.01
CA LYS A 52 -7.21 -3.92 -13.19
C LYS A 52 -7.56 -2.47 -12.90
N LYS A 53 -7.08 -1.93 -11.78
CA LYS A 53 -7.31 -0.53 -11.40
C LYS A 53 -6.73 0.45 -12.43
N THR A 54 -5.52 0.21 -12.89
CA THR A 54 -4.90 1.02 -13.94
C THR A 54 -5.70 0.97 -15.25
N ASP A 55 -6.18 -0.21 -15.66
CA ASP A 55 -6.97 -0.37 -16.87
C ASP A 55 -8.35 0.30 -16.75
N GLU A 56 -8.99 0.21 -15.57
CA GLU A 56 -10.25 0.93 -15.27
C GLU A 56 -10.05 2.45 -15.37
N LEU A 57 -8.99 2.99 -14.77
CA LEU A 57 -8.67 4.42 -14.83
C LEU A 57 -8.38 4.89 -16.26
N LYS A 58 -7.67 4.09 -17.07
CA LYS A 58 -7.44 4.40 -18.49
C LYS A 58 -8.74 4.46 -19.28
N LYS A 59 -9.66 3.50 -19.05
CA LYS A 59 -10.99 3.51 -19.68
C LYS A 59 -11.80 4.73 -19.27
N LEU A 60 -11.82 5.03 -17.98
CA LEU A 60 -12.53 6.20 -17.44
C LEU A 60 -12.00 7.49 -18.07
N LYS A 61 -10.67 7.68 -18.08
CA LYS A 61 -10.02 8.83 -18.74
C LYS A 61 -10.42 8.97 -20.21
N SER A 62 -10.42 7.86 -20.95
CA SER A 62 -10.82 7.86 -22.36
C SER A 62 -12.29 8.26 -22.55
N ASN A 63 -13.17 7.78 -21.67
CA ASN A 63 -14.59 8.13 -21.70
C ASN A 63 -14.82 9.61 -21.36
N LEU A 64 -14.15 10.12 -20.34
CA LEU A 64 -14.23 11.55 -19.98
C LEU A 64 -13.77 12.44 -21.13
N LYS A 65 -12.66 12.08 -21.80
CA LYS A 65 -12.18 12.80 -22.97
C LYS A 65 -13.21 12.82 -24.11
N LYS A 66 -13.85 11.69 -24.40
CA LYS A 66 -14.91 11.60 -25.41
C LYS A 66 -16.14 12.45 -25.04
N LYS A 67 -16.54 12.45 -23.76
CA LYS A 67 -17.63 13.29 -23.28
C LYS A 67 -17.30 14.78 -23.47
N GLU A 68 -16.08 15.19 -23.12
CA GLU A 68 -15.60 16.56 -23.30
C GLU A 68 -15.62 16.97 -24.78
N GLU A 69 -15.04 16.16 -25.67
CA GLU A 69 -15.03 16.42 -27.10
C GLU A 69 -16.46 16.53 -27.67
N THR A 70 -17.36 15.66 -27.21
CA THR A 70 -18.77 15.68 -27.63
C THR A 70 -19.47 16.94 -27.14
N LEU A 71 -19.25 17.33 -25.90
CA LEU A 71 -19.85 18.54 -25.34
C LEU A 71 -19.36 19.80 -26.05
N ILE A 72 -18.06 19.88 -26.37
CA ILE A 72 -17.50 20.99 -27.14
C ILE A 72 -18.16 21.09 -28.52
N LYS A 73 -18.33 19.97 -29.21
CA LYS A 73 -19.01 19.94 -30.53
C LYS A 73 -20.47 20.38 -30.46
N GLN A 74 -21.14 20.13 -29.34
CA GLN A 74 -22.52 20.48 -29.09
C GLN A 74 -22.71 21.91 -28.61
N LYS A 75 -21.66 22.65 -28.28
CA LYS A 75 -21.72 23.99 -27.68
C LYS A 75 -22.61 24.97 -28.47
N ASN A 76 -22.59 24.88 -29.79
CA ASN A 76 -23.36 25.78 -30.63
C ASN A 76 -24.73 25.19 -31.10
N ILE A 77 -25.06 23.97 -30.61
CA ILE A 77 -26.26 23.23 -31.03
C ILE A 77 -27.30 23.21 -29.92
N ILE A 78 -26.82 23.15 -28.66
CA ILE A 78 -27.69 23.08 -27.46
C ILE A 78 -27.83 24.46 -26.81
N SER A 79 -28.83 24.59 -25.95
CA SER A 79 -29.02 25.84 -25.19
C SER A 79 -27.87 26.11 -24.24
N SER A 80 -27.61 27.37 -23.91
CA SER A 80 -26.57 27.75 -22.95
C SER A 80 -26.81 27.12 -21.57
N GLU A 81 -28.04 26.96 -21.14
CA GLU A 81 -28.42 26.34 -19.89
C GLU A 81 -28.07 24.85 -19.87
N ASP A 82 -28.45 24.12 -20.92
CA ASP A 82 -28.11 22.71 -21.10
C ASP A 82 -26.59 22.49 -21.15
N PHE A 83 -25.88 23.37 -21.87
CA PHE A 83 -24.42 23.31 -21.94
C PHE A 83 -23.79 23.46 -20.55
N ASN A 84 -24.20 24.47 -19.79
CA ASN A 84 -23.66 24.74 -18.47
C ASN A 84 -23.93 23.59 -17.49
N GLN A 85 -25.12 23.00 -17.55
CA GLN A 85 -25.47 21.84 -16.71
C GLN A 85 -24.60 20.61 -17.04
N ARG A 86 -24.45 20.30 -18.33
CA ARG A 86 -23.60 19.18 -18.78
C ARG A 86 -22.13 19.40 -18.47
N TYR A 87 -21.65 20.65 -18.59
CA TYR A 87 -20.29 21.03 -18.25
C TYR A 87 -20.03 20.87 -16.73
N ALA A 88 -20.96 21.30 -15.89
CA ALA A 88 -20.86 21.14 -14.45
C ALA A 88 -20.79 19.66 -14.03
N ASN A 89 -21.62 18.80 -14.67
CA ASN A 89 -21.62 17.36 -14.44
C ASN A 89 -20.29 16.71 -14.89
N LEU A 90 -19.80 17.08 -16.08
CA LEU A 90 -18.53 16.59 -16.58
C LEU A 90 -17.36 16.98 -15.69
N LYS A 91 -17.37 18.24 -15.20
CA LYS A 91 -16.35 18.71 -14.26
C LYS A 91 -16.33 17.87 -12.98
N LYS A 92 -17.51 17.57 -12.43
CA LYS A 92 -17.61 16.69 -11.25
C LYS A 92 -17.04 15.30 -11.52
N GLU A 93 -17.36 14.68 -12.66
CA GLU A 93 -16.81 13.37 -13.04
C GLU A 93 -15.26 13.43 -13.20
N ILE A 94 -14.72 14.54 -13.73
CA ILE A 94 -13.27 14.74 -13.85
C ILE A 94 -12.63 14.87 -12.47
N ASP A 95 -13.25 15.60 -11.55
CA ASP A 95 -12.74 15.75 -10.18
C ASP A 95 -12.74 14.40 -9.43
N GLU A 96 -13.81 13.60 -9.59
CA GLU A 96 -13.88 12.22 -9.06
C GLU A 96 -12.77 11.33 -9.65
N TYR A 97 -12.54 11.42 -10.97
CA TYR A 97 -11.44 10.69 -11.61
C TYR A 97 -10.07 11.09 -11.03
N ASN A 98 -9.83 12.39 -10.81
CA ASN A 98 -8.58 12.89 -10.28
C ASN A 98 -8.32 12.36 -8.86
N ILE A 99 -9.36 12.28 -8.03
CA ILE A 99 -9.27 11.69 -6.68
C ILE A 99 -8.88 10.21 -6.79
N LEU A 100 -9.62 9.43 -7.59
CA LEU A 100 -9.33 8.01 -7.79
C LEU A 100 -7.93 7.74 -8.34
N ASN A 101 -7.44 8.62 -9.21
CA ASN A 101 -6.11 8.49 -9.81
C ASN A 101 -4.96 8.82 -8.83
N GLN A 102 -5.25 9.51 -7.73
CA GLN A 102 -4.26 9.79 -6.68
C GLN A 102 -4.14 8.65 -5.67
N GLU A 103 -5.17 7.78 -5.60
CA GLU A 103 -5.22 6.64 -4.66
C GLU A 103 -4.54 5.37 -5.21
N VAL A 104 -4.09 5.34 -6.46
CA VAL A 104 -3.46 4.22 -7.18
C VAL A 104 -2.00 4.50 -7.44
#